data_4a972cf854c74735bc6864a3b483bd36
#
_entry.id   4a972cf854c74735bc6864a3b483bd36
#
_cell.length_a   1.000
_cell.length_b   1.000
_cell.length_c   1.000
_cell.angle_alpha   90.00
_cell.angle_beta   90.00
_cell.angle_gamma   90.00
#
_symmetry.space_group_name_H-M   'P 1'
#
loop_
_entity.id
_entity.type
_entity.pdbx_description
1 polymer ?
#
loop_
_entity_poly.entity_id
_entity_poly.type
_entity_poly.pdbx_seq_one_letter_code
_entity_poly.pdbx_strand_id
1 'polypeptide(L)'
;ASSRGCVRCLVHDWISYDDQDFCPGDVYDPIEIQYRSSPGGVMGLARCTEPGCVEIVFQSPADSVTPGQGLAVYRGARLIGGGWIAEAPPQPQLTV
;
A
#
# COMPACT_ATOMS: atom_id res chain seq x y z
N ALA A 1 20.04 2.33 -16.25
CA ALA A 1 18.69 2.77 -16.07
C ALA A 1 18.14 2.14 -14.83
N SER A 2 17.86 2.93 -13.94
CA SER A 2 17.32 2.46 -12.71
C SER A 2 15.84 2.26 -12.89
N SER A 3 15.36 1.17 -12.39
CA SER A 3 13.94 1.02 -12.27
C SER A 3 13.45 2.02 -11.26
N ARG A 4 12.35 2.61 -11.56
CA ARG A 4 11.76 3.56 -10.66
C ARG A 4 10.69 2.86 -9.90
N GLY A 5 11.05 2.40 -8.78
CA GLY A 5 10.07 1.80 -7.93
C GLY A 5 9.11 2.84 -7.40
N CYS A 6 7.97 2.36 -6.98
CA CYS A 6 6.95 3.17 -6.32
C CYS A 6 7.23 3.12 -4.83
N VAL A 7 7.33 4.29 -4.18
CA VAL A 7 7.57 4.31 -2.74
C VAL A 7 6.28 4.47 -1.95
N ARG A 8 5.21 4.90 -2.60
CA ARG A 8 3.91 4.97 -1.94
C ARG A 8 2.81 4.89 -2.99
N CYS A 9 1.66 4.45 -2.57
CA CYS A 9 0.48 4.46 -3.42
C CYS A 9 -0.74 4.75 -2.58
N LEU A 10 -1.80 5.17 -3.24
CA LEU A 10 -3.08 5.41 -2.59
C LEU A 10 -4.02 4.27 -2.93
N VAL A 11 -4.71 3.78 -1.92
CA VAL A 11 -5.65 2.68 -2.04
C VAL A 11 -7.03 3.20 -1.63
N HIS A 12 -8.04 2.86 -2.41
CA HIS A 12 -9.42 3.24 -2.10
C HIS A 12 -10.27 1.99 -1.93
N ASP A 13 -11.50 2.20 -1.51
CA ASP A 13 -12.44 1.11 -1.21
C ASP A 13 -11.84 0.12 -0.23
N TRP A 14 -11.19 0.67 0.79
CA TRP A 14 -10.54 -0.14 1.81
C TRP A 14 -11.56 -0.94 2.58
N ILE A 15 -11.26 -2.22 2.74
CA ILE A 15 -12.06 -3.13 3.56
C ILE A 15 -11.18 -3.60 4.70
N SER A 16 -11.66 -3.40 5.93
CA SER A 16 -10.94 -3.87 7.11
C SER A 16 -11.43 -5.25 7.47
N TYR A 17 -10.51 -6.16 7.65
CA TYR A 17 -10.80 -7.51 8.09
C TYR A 17 -10.42 -7.71 9.55
N ASP A 18 -9.93 -6.66 10.16
CA ASP A 18 -9.65 -6.66 11.58
C ASP A 18 -10.91 -6.20 12.32
N ASP A 19 -11.01 -6.55 13.59
CA ASP A 19 -12.15 -6.15 14.40
C ASP A 19 -12.18 -4.65 14.69
N GLN A 20 -11.10 -3.97 14.41
CA GLN A 20 -11.00 -2.54 14.70
C GLN A 20 -11.18 -1.74 13.43
N ASP A 21 -11.90 -0.64 13.55
CA ASP A 21 -12.03 0.30 12.45
C ASP A 21 -10.68 0.94 12.16
N PHE A 22 -10.43 1.16 10.88
CA PHE A 22 -9.23 1.87 10.47
C PHE A 22 -9.67 3.29 10.13
N CYS A 23 -9.41 4.19 11.05
CA CYS A 23 -9.92 5.56 10.98
C CYS A 23 -8.83 6.51 10.52
N PRO A 24 -9.21 7.67 9.96
CA PRO A 24 -8.21 8.64 9.55
C PRO A 24 -7.24 8.97 10.68
N GLY A 25 -5.97 8.91 10.36
CA GLY A 25 -4.90 9.11 11.33
C GLY A 25 -4.32 7.83 11.89
N ASP A 26 -5.02 6.72 11.72
CA ASP A 26 -4.51 5.44 12.20
C ASP A 26 -3.44 4.92 11.26
N VAL A 27 -2.48 4.19 11.83
CA VAL A 27 -1.35 3.65 11.09
C VAL A 27 -1.12 2.21 11.51
N TYR A 28 -0.93 1.33 10.53
CA TYR A 28 -0.41 -0.01 10.75
C TYR A 28 1.05 -0.02 10.30
N ASP A 29 1.96 -0.32 11.21
CA ASP A 29 3.38 -0.30 10.91
C ASP A 29 4.12 -1.19 11.92
N PRO A 30 4.87 -2.19 11.50
CA PRO A 30 5.06 -2.59 10.10
C PRO A 30 3.97 -3.54 9.63
N ILE A 31 3.82 -3.59 8.32
CA ILE A 31 2.90 -4.53 7.71
C ILE A 31 3.54 -5.15 6.49
N GLU A 32 2.99 -6.28 6.07
CA GLU A 32 3.38 -6.92 4.83
C GLU A 32 2.32 -6.60 3.78
N ILE A 33 2.75 -6.15 2.63
CA ILE A 33 1.86 -5.70 1.57
C ILE A 33 1.98 -6.68 0.42
N GLN A 34 0.84 -7.15 -0.09
CA GLN A 34 0.81 -8.03 -1.23
C GLN A 34 -0.06 -7.43 -2.31
N TYR A 35 0.43 -7.44 -3.52
CA TYR A 35 -0.32 -7.05 -4.70
C TYR A 35 0.09 -8.00 -5.82
N ARG A 36 -0.67 -7.97 -6.92
CA ARG A 36 -0.61 -9.03 -7.92
C ARG A 36 0.80 -9.33 -8.42
N SER A 37 1.59 -8.29 -8.65
CA SER A 37 2.92 -8.47 -9.23
C SER A 37 4.03 -8.54 -8.20
N SER A 38 3.67 -8.59 -6.91
CA SER A 38 4.71 -8.60 -5.90
C SER A 38 5.39 -9.97 -5.86
N PRO A 39 6.69 -10.00 -5.62
CA PRO A 39 7.42 -11.26 -5.53
C PRO A 39 7.25 -11.93 -4.17
N GLY A 40 6.16 -11.73 -3.52
CA GLY A 40 5.90 -12.12 -2.14
C GLY A 40 5.52 -10.87 -1.41
N GLY A 41 5.47 -10.92 -0.12
CA GLY A 41 5.14 -9.75 0.65
C GLY A 41 6.27 -8.73 0.63
N VAL A 42 5.94 -7.47 0.50
CA VAL A 42 6.89 -6.39 0.68
C VAL A 42 6.50 -5.63 1.93
N MET A 43 7.47 -5.11 2.64
CA MET A 43 7.22 -4.48 3.93
C MET A 43 6.94 -2.99 3.75
N GLY A 44 6.15 -2.46 4.67
CA GLY A 44 5.84 -1.04 4.66
C GLY A 44 4.88 -0.69 5.78
N LEU A 45 4.13 0.38 5.56
CA LEU A 45 3.09 0.81 6.49
C LEU A 45 1.84 1.23 5.73
N ALA A 46 0.73 1.26 6.44
CA ALA A 46 -0.54 1.71 5.91
C ALA A 46 -1.07 2.80 6.82
N ARG A 47 -1.46 3.91 6.25
CA ARG A 47 -2.01 5.03 7.01
C ARG A 47 -3.35 5.42 6.41
N CYS A 48 -4.37 5.47 7.24
CA CYS A 48 -5.68 5.91 6.78
C CYS A 48 -5.69 7.43 6.65
N THR A 49 -5.99 7.93 5.47
CA THR A 49 -6.02 9.36 5.21
C THR A 49 -7.44 9.90 5.27
N GLU A 50 -8.40 9.13 4.75
CA GLU A 50 -9.82 9.46 4.76
C GLU A 50 -10.57 8.17 4.93
N PRO A 51 -11.85 8.21 5.31
CA PRO A 51 -12.63 6.99 5.39
C PRO A 51 -12.58 6.23 4.06
N GLY A 52 -12.14 4.99 4.11
CA GLY A 52 -12.02 4.17 2.92
C GLY A 52 -10.79 4.42 2.06
N CYS A 53 -9.96 5.38 2.42
CA CYS A 53 -8.76 5.71 1.66
C CYS A 53 -7.53 5.53 2.53
N VAL A 54 -6.55 4.81 2.00
CA VAL A 54 -5.36 4.44 2.75
C VAL A 54 -4.14 4.73 1.90
N GLU A 55 -3.15 5.35 2.52
CA GLU A 55 -1.86 5.54 1.89
C GLU A 55 -0.95 4.40 2.32
N ILE A 56 -0.38 3.72 1.33
CA ILE A 56 0.58 2.66 1.56
C ILE A 56 1.96 3.23 1.30
N VAL A 57 2.86 3.07 2.25
CA VAL A 57 4.24 3.51 2.09
C VAL A 57 5.12 2.27 2.14
N PHE A 58 5.88 2.06 1.08
CA PHE A 58 6.75 0.88 0.98
C PHE A 58 8.09 1.18 1.64
N GLN A 59 8.63 0.19 2.31
CA GLN A 59 9.93 0.33 2.95
C GLN A 59 11.03 0.52 1.92
N SER A 60 10.88 -0.12 0.77
CA SER A 60 11.80 0.02 -0.37
C SER A 60 10.96 0.20 -1.62
N PRO A 61 11.50 0.83 -2.66
CA PRO A 61 10.73 1.00 -3.88
C PRO A 61 10.17 -0.30 -4.39
N ALA A 62 8.89 -0.31 -4.73
CA ALA A 62 8.17 -1.49 -5.18
C ALA A 62 7.92 -1.40 -6.68
N ASP A 63 8.10 -2.52 -7.36
CA ASP A 63 7.94 -2.60 -8.81
C ASP A 63 6.52 -2.96 -9.20
N SER A 64 6.10 -2.49 -10.34
CA SER A 64 4.86 -2.95 -10.99
C SER A 64 3.61 -2.63 -10.18
N VAL A 65 3.65 -1.55 -9.43
CA VAL A 65 2.47 -1.07 -8.70
C VAL A 65 1.69 -0.18 -9.65
N THR A 66 0.49 -0.60 -10.01
CA THR A 66 -0.31 0.13 -10.99
C THR A 66 -1.74 0.32 -10.50
N PRO A 67 -2.39 1.41 -10.90
CA PRO A 67 -3.78 1.62 -10.54
C PRO A 67 -4.67 0.50 -11.05
N GLY A 68 -5.68 0.17 -10.28
CA GLY A 68 -6.61 -0.88 -10.61
C GLY A 68 -6.27 -2.23 -10.02
N GLN A 69 -5.05 -2.41 -9.54
CA GLN A 69 -4.68 -3.67 -8.90
C GLN A 69 -5.25 -3.74 -7.49
N GLY A 70 -5.60 -4.96 -7.08
CA GLY A 70 -5.95 -5.22 -5.70
C GLY A 70 -4.69 -5.26 -4.85
N LEU A 71 -4.82 -4.84 -3.61
CA LEU A 71 -3.71 -4.80 -2.67
C LEU A 71 -4.23 -5.30 -1.33
N ALA A 72 -3.48 -6.19 -0.70
CA ALA A 72 -3.84 -6.75 0.59
C ALA A 72 -2.71 -6.49 1.58
N VAL A 73 -3.09 -6.32 2.83
CA VAL A 73 -2.16 -5.97 3.89
C VAL A 73 -2.27 -7.02 4.98
N TYR A 74 -1.12 -7.52 5.42
CA TYR A 74 -1.04 -8.58 6.42
C TYR A 74 -0.18 -8.13 7.58
N ARG A 75 -0.53 -8.64 8.75
CA ARG A 75 0.34 -8.55 9.91
C ARG A 75 0.64 -9.98 10.32
N GLY A 76 1.87 -10.43 10.06
CA GLY A 76 2.19 -11.83 10.18
C GLY A 76 1.37 -12.63 9.17
N ALA A 77 0.68 -13.64 9.62
CA ALA A 77 -0.16 -14.46 8.76
C ALA A 77 -1.59 -13.94 8.68
N ARG A 78 -1.88 -12.82 9.33
CA ARG A 78 -3.26 -12.34 9.45
C ARG A 78 -3.53 -11.25 8.44
N LEU A 79 -4.57 -11.45 7.64
CA LEU A 79 -5.04 -10.43 6.71
C LEU A 79 -5.78 -9.36 7.51
N ILE A 80 -5.30 -8.12 7.44
CA ILE A 80 -5.92 -7.04 8.20
C ILE A 80 -6.72 -6.09 7.35
N GLY A 81 -6.47 -6.04 6.05
CA GLY A 81 -7.27 -5.19 5.19
C GLY A 81 -6.76 -5.20 3.77
N GLY A 82 -7.44 -4.47 2.93
CA GLY A 82 -7.05 -4.33 1.54
C GLY A 82 -8.00 -3.43 0.77
N GLY A 83 -7.65 -3.18 -0.46
CA GLY A 83 -8.44 -2.34 -1.33
C GLY A 83 -7.86 -2.34 -2.73
N TRP A 84 -8.13 -1.28 -3.47
CA TRP A 84 -7.71 -1.15 -4.85
C TRP A 84 -6.78 0.03 -4.99
N ILE A 85 -5.71 -0.15 -5.73
CA ILE A 85 -4.75 0.92 -5.95
C ILE A 85 -5.41 1.98 -6.83
N ALA A 86 -5.54 3.19 -6.30
CA ALA A 86 -6.13 4.31 -7.02
C ALA A 86 -5.06 5.12 -7.74
N GLU A 87 -3.94 5.33 -7.04
CA GLU A 87 -2.83 6.08 -7.60
C GLU A 87 -1.54 5.45 -7.15
N ALA A 88 -0.60 5.35 -8.06
CA ALA A 88 0.71 4.80 -7.77
C ALA A 88 1.74 5.68 -8.45
N PRO A 89 1.96 6.90 -7.95
CA PRO A 89 2.88 7.81 -8.60
C PRO A 89 4.29 7.24 -8.54
N PRO A 90 5.03 7.34 -9.62
CA PRO A 90 6.41 6.92 -9.59
C PRO A 90 7.19 7.83 -8.68
N GLN A 91 8.33 7.33 -8.24
CA GLN A 91 9.22 8.14 -7.44
C GLN A 91 9.55 9.40 -8.25
N PRO A 92 9.52 10.58 -7.61
CA PRO A 92 9.80 11.80 -8.33
C PRO A 92 11.13 11.73 -9.04
N GLN A 93 11.11 12.11 -10.31
CA GLN A 93 12.34 12.23 -11.04
C GLN A 93 12.94 13.56 -10.73
N LEU A 94 14.19 13.55 -10.47
CA LEU A 94 14.91 14.80 -10.44
C LEU A 94 15.17 15.17 -11.88
N THR A 95 14.22 15.83 -12.44
CA THR A 95 14.40 16.31 -13.77
C THR A 95 15.10 17.60 -13.71
N VAL A 96 15.98 17.71 -14.47
CA VAL A 96 16.66 18.98 -14.58
C VAL A 96 16.28 19.66 -15.83
#